data_6fe82bcb41cc2b5ec1b453a71d95a388
#
_entry.id   6fe82bcb41cc2b5ec1b453a71d95a388
#
_cell.length_a   1.000
_cell.length_b   1.000
_cell.length_c   1.000
_cell.angle_alpha   90.00
_cell.angle_beta   90.00
_cell.angle_gamma   90.00
#
_symmetry.space_group_name_H-M   'P 1'
#
loop_
_entity.id
_entity.type
_entity.pdbx_description
1 polymer ?
#
loop_
_entity_poly.entity_id
_entity_poly.type
_entity_poly.pdbx_seq_one_letter_code
_entity_poly.pdbx_strand_id
1 'polypeptide(L)'
;DKLRTATLRMLLAAIQSEEVSGKQARELTDDEVLKVLNREARKRAESAAIYTENGRGELAAEEHAEARIIAGYLPEPLSEAELADVVDTALAQVAEQIGERPHMKHMGLVMKAATAIAAGKADGSRLSAAVKERL
;
A
#
# COMPACT_ATOMS: atom_id res chain seq x y z
N ASP A 1 -25.05 7.30 -5.59
CA ASP A 1 -23.90 8.00 -6.16
C ASP A 1 -23.28 7.16 -7.28
N LYS A 2 -23.36 7.67 -8.51
CA LYS A 2 -22.86 6.97 -9.71
C LYS A 2 -21.35 6.75 -9.67
N LEU A 3 -20.61 7.74 -9.19
CA LEU A 3 -19.14 7.63 -9.10
C LEU A 3 -18.75 6.55 -8.11
N ARG A 4 -19.37 6.53 -6.93
CA ARG A 4 -19.13 5.51 -5.92
C ARG A 4 -19.45 4.12 -6.44
N THR A 5 -20.61 3.94 -7.08
CA THR A 5 -21.02 2.66 -7.66
C THR A 5 -20.03 2.18 -8.72
N ALA A 6 -19.62 3.06 -9.62
CA ALA A 6 -18.66 2.71 -10.69
C ALA A 6 -17.30 2.33 -10.09
N THR A 7 -16.82 3.10 -9.11
CA THR A 7 -15.54 2.82 -8.44
C THR A 7 -15.56 1.47 -7.72
N LEU A 8 -16.64 1.18 -6.99
CA LEU A 8 -16.80 -0.10 -6.29
C LEU A 8 -16.84 -1.28 -7.27
N ARG A 9 -17.50 -1.12 -8.40
CA ARG A 9 -17.51 -2.17 -9.45
C ARG A 9 -16.12 -2.44 -9.99
N MET A 10 -15.34 -1.39 -10.20
CA MET A 10 -13.95 -1.52 -10.66
C MET A 10 -13.09 -2.24 -9.62
N LEU A 11 -13.28 -1.93 -8.34
CA LEU A 11 -12.56 -2.61 -7.25
C LEU A 11 -12.92 -4.09 -7.17
N LEU A 12 -14.21 -4.41 -7.28
CA LEU A 12 -14.65 -5.80 -7.30
C LEU A 12 -14.06 -6.56 -8.48
N ALA A 13 -14.02 -5.93 -9.66
CA ALA A 13 -13.40 -6.54 -10.84
C ALA A 13 -11.90 -6.77 -10.62
N ALA A 14 -11.20 -5.83 -9.99
CA ALA A 14 -9.78 -5.97 -9.68
C ALA A 14 -9.53 -7.13 -8.70
N ILE A 15 -10.37 -7.25 -7.67
CA ILE A 15 -10.29 -8.34 -6.69
C ILE A 15 -10.54 -9.69 -7.38
N GLN A 16 -11.57 -9.78 -8.21
CA GLN A 16 -11.89 -11.01 -8.96
C GLN A 16 -10.77 -11.39 -9.91
N SER A 17 -10.17 -10.42 -10.58
CA SER A 17 -9.03 -10.65 -11.47
C SER A 17 -7.85 -11.24 -10.69
N GLU A 18 -7.58 -10.75 -9.49
CA GLU A 18 -6.52 -11.29 -8.64
C GLU A 18 -6.84 -12.70 -8.15
N GLU A 19 -8.10 -12.96 -7.81
CA GLU A 19 -8.55 -14.30 -7.38
C GLU A 19 -8.30 -15.39 -8.41
N VAL A 20 -8.34 -15.04 -9.70
CA VAL A 20 -8.14 -15.98 -10.81
C VAL A 20 -6.78 -15.84 -11.49
N SER A 21 -5.89 -15.01 -11.00
CA SER A 21 -4.58 -14.74 -11.62
C SER A 21 -3.58 -15.87 -11.47
N GLY A 22 -3.76 -16.73 -10.47
CA GLY A 22 -2.91 -17.88 -10.23
C GLY A 22 -3.35 -19.12 -10.98
N LYS A 23 -2.69 -20.24 -10.73
CA LYS A 23 -3.02 -21.54 -11.37
C LYS A 23 -4.39 -22.05 -10.94
N GLN A 24 -4.85 -21.67 -9.74
CA GLN A 24 -6.17 -22.03 -9.21
C GLN A 24 -6.87 -20.78 -8.72
N ALA A 25 -8.17 -20.68 -8.99
CA ALA A 25 -9.00 -19.63 -8.42
C ALA A 25 -9.04 -19.81 -6.89
N ARG A 26 -8.99 -18.70 -6.16
CA ARG A 26 -9.01 -18.70 -4.69
C ARG A 26 -9.62 -17.40 -4.17
N GLU A 27 -10.15 -17.45 -2.97
CA GLU A 27 -10.56 -16.26 -2.26
C GLU A 27 -9.31 -15.56 -1.74
N LEU A 28 -9.31 -14.22 -1.78
CA LEU A 28 -8.24 -13.43 -1.21
C LEU A 28 -8.44 -13.28 0.30
N THR A 29 -7.32 -13.29 1.02
CA THR A 29 -7.33 -12.92 2.43
C THR A 29 -7.58 -11.42 2.55
N ASP A 30 -7.94 -10.95 3.75
CA ASP A 30 -8.13 -9.52 4.00
C ASP A 30 -6.88 -8.72 3.67
N ASP A 31 -5.68 -9.21 4.01
CA ASP A 31 -4.42 -8.54 3.67
C ASP A 31 -4.21 -8.45 2.17
N GLU A 32 -4.58 -9.48 1.42
CA GLU A 32 -4.48 -9.47 -0.04
C GLU A 32 -5.45 -8.48 -0.66
N VAL A 33 -6.67 -8.39 -0.12
CA VAL A 33 -7.65 -7.38 -0.55
C VAL A 33 -7.09 -5.97 -0.31
N LEU A 34 -6.50 -5.71 0.85
CA LEU A 34 -5.88 -4.41 1.14
C LEU A 34 -4.77 -4.07 0.15
N LYS A 35 -3.97 -5.04 -0.26
CA LYS A 35 -2.93 -4.84 -1.29
C LYS A 35 -3.53 -4.45 -2.63
N VAL A 36 -4.63 -5.08 -3.04
CA VAL A 36 -5.35 -4.73 -4.28
C VAL A 36 -5.86 -3.30 -4.18
N LEU A 37 -6.51 -2.94 -3.07
CA LEU A 37 -7.04 -1.60 -2.87
C LEU A 37 -5.94 -0.52 -2.87
N ASN A 38 -4.83 -0.78 -2.23
CA ASN A 38 -3.66 0.12 -2.23
C ASN A 38 -3.11 0.32 -3.64
N ARG A 39 -3.00 -0.76 -4.41
CA ARG A 39 -2.54 -0.71 -5.80
C ARG A 39 -3.48 0.12 -6.66
N GLU A 40 -4.79 -0.06 -6.51
CA GLU A 40 -5.79 0.67 -7.28
C GLU A 40 -5.79 2.15 -6.90
N ALA A 41 -5.64 2.49 -5.63
CA ALA A 41 -5.50 3.88 -5.18
C ALA A 41 -4.24 4.53 -5.77
N ARG A 42 -3.12 3.81 -5.80
CA ARG A 42 -1.87 4.30 -6.37
C ARG A 42 -1.98 4.55 -7.88
N LYS A 43 -2.61 3.65 -8.61
CA LYS A 43 -2.85 3.82 -10.05
C LYS A 43 -3.60 5.12 -10.33
N ARG A 44 -4.61 5.42 -9.54
CA ARG A 44 -5.41 6.62 -9.72
C ARG A 44 -4.63 7.89 -9.39
N ALA A 45 -3.79 7.85 -8.36
CA ALA A 45 -2.91 8.97 -8.02
C ALA A 45 -1.90 9.23 -9.16
N GLU A 46 -1.31 8.17 -9.72
CA GLU A 46 -0.38 8.27 -10.85
C GLU A 46 -1.07 8.82 -12.09
N SER A 47 -2.26 8.32 -12.40
CA SER A 47 -3.07 8.83 -13.53
C SER A 47 -3.43 10.29 -13.34
N ALA A 48 -3.81 10.69 -12.14
CA ALA A 48 -4.12 12.08 -11.82
C ALA A 48 -2.93 13.00 -12.05
N ALA A 49 -1.73 12.57 -11.65
CA ALA A 49 -0.50 13.33 -11.86
C ALA A 49 -0.23 13.54 -13.34
N ILE A 50 -0.37 12.46 -14.14
CA ILE A 50 -0.18 12.52 -15.59
C ILE A 50 -1.18 13.47 -16.24
N TYR A 51 -2.46 13.40 -15.87
CA TYR A 51 -3.48 14.29 -16.40
C TYR A 51 -3.20 15.75 -16.02
N THR A 52 -2.75 16.01 -14.83
CA THR A 52 -2.39 17.35 -14.38
C THR A 52 -1.23 17.91 -15.22
N GLU A 53 -0.20 17.12 -15.45
CA GLU A 53 0.96 17.51 -16.28
C GLU A 53 0.56 17.83 -17.72
N ASN A 54 -0.46 17.16 -18.24
CA ASN A 54 -0.93 17.36 -19.61
C ASN A 54 -2.07 18.38 -19.71
N GLY A 55 -2.33 19.15 -18.66
CA GLY A 55 -3.36 20.19 -18.66
C GLY A 55 -4.79 19.66 -18.65
N ARG A 56 -4.99 18.42 -18.23
CA ARG A 56 -6.32 17.78 -18.18
C ARG A 56 -6.83 17.69 -16.73
N GLY A 57 -7.02 18.86 -16.14
CA GLY A 57 -7.42 18.95 -14.73
C GLY A 57 -8.75 18.28 -14.41
N GLU A 58 -9.70 18.25 -15.36
CA GLU A 58 -10.98 17.58 -15.17
C GLU A 58 -10.83 16.07 -14.96
N LEU A 59 -9.99 15.45 -15.80
CA LEU A 59 -9.71 14.02 -15.70
C LEU A 59 -8.92 13.70 -14.43
N ALA A 60 -7.98 14.58 -14.05
CA ALA A 60 -7.25 14.45 -12.80
C ALA A 60 -8.20 14.49 -11.59
N ALA A 61 -9.19 15.40 -11.61
CA ALA A 61 -10.17 15.51 -10.53
C ALA A 61 -11.01 14.24 -10.38
N GLU A 62 -11.38 13.60 -11.50
CA GLU A 62 -12.10 12.32 -11.48
C GLU A 62 -11.26 11.22 -10.84
N GLU A 63 -9.98 11.12 -11.22
CA GLU A 63 -9.07 10.13 -10.64
C GLU A 63 -8.87 10.36 -9.14
N HIS A 64 -8.73 11.61 -8.71
CA HIS A 64 -8.63 11.95 -7.28
C HIS A 64 -9.91 11.58 -6.52
N ALA A 65 -11.07 11.80 -7.12
CA ALA A 65 -12.36 11.45 -6.49
C ALA A 65 -12.48 9.94 -6.31
N GLU A 66 -12.09 9.16 -7.31
CA GLU A 66 -12.06 7.69 -7.21
C GLU A 66 -11.08 7.22 -6.13
N ALA A 67 -9.90 7.81 -6.08
CA ALA A 67 -8.90 7.50 -5.06
C ALA A 67 -9.42 7.75 -3.64
N ARG A 68 -10.18 8.83 -3.44
CA ARG A 68 -10.78 9.14 -2.13
C ARG A 68 -11.82 8.09 -1.72
N ILE A 69 -12.61 7.60 -2.68
CA ILE A 69 -13.58 6.53 -2.41
C ILE A 69 -12.85 5.26 -1.96
N ILE A 70 -11.78 4.89 -2.66
CA ILE A 70 -10.96 3.72 -2.30
C ILE A 70 -10.36 3.90 -0.90
N ALA A 71 -9.83 5.09 -0.60
CA ALA A 71 -9.22 5.40 0.69
C ALA A 71 -10.21 5.19 1.85
N GLY A 72 -11.50 5.38 1.61
CA GLY A 72 -12.53 5.13 2.62
C GLY A 72 -12.65 3.67 3.05
N TYR A 73 -12.12 2.75 2.28
CA TYR A 73 -12.11 1.32 2.58
C TYR A 73 -10.74 0.80 3.03
N LEU A 74 -9.75 1.68 3.10
CA LEU A 74 -8.41 1.35 3.60
C LEU A 74 -8.28 1.75 5.07
N PRO A 75 -7.38 1.07 5.83
CA PRO A 75 -7.05 1.53 7.16
C PRO A 75 -6.47 2.95 7.10
N GLU A 76 -6.68 3.72 8.16
CA GLU A 76 -6.09 5.05 8.24
C GLU A 76 -4.57 4.94 8.14
N PRO A 77 -3.91 5.74 7.28
CA PRO A 77 -2.45 5.66 7.12
C PRO A 77 -1.72 6.02 8.42
N LEU A 78 -0.59 5.38 8.64
CA LEU A 78 0.26 5.70 9.78
C LEU A 78 0.77 7.14 9.70
N SER A 79 0.79 7.83 10.82
CA SER A 79 1.49 9.11 10.95
C SER A 79 3.01 8.87 10.84
N GLU A 80 3.79 9.95 10.67
CA GLU A 80 5.25 9.85 10.65
C GLU A 80 5.80 9.25 11.95
N ALA A 81 5.22 9.65 13.10
CA ALA A 81 5.63 9.12 14.40
C ALA A 81 5.33 7.62 14.52
N GLU A 82 4.14 7.22 14.09
CA GLU A 82 3.74 5.80 14.10
C GLU A 82 4.59 4.97 13.15
N LEU A 83 4.92 5.52 11.97
CA LEU A 83 5.80 4.88 11.02
C LEU A 83 7.20 4.66 11.60
N ALA A 84 7.74 5.67 12.30
CA ALA A 84 9.03 5.55 12.98
C ALA A 84 9.01 4.43 14.03
N ASP A 85 7.93 4.32 14.80
CA ASP A 85 7.76 3.27 15.80
C ASP A 85 7.71 1.88 15.16
N VAL A 86 7.03 1.74 14.02
CA VAL A 86 6.98 0.49 13.26
C VAL A 86 8.38 0.08 12.81
N VAL A 87 9.14 1.01 12.27
CA VAL A 87 10.50 0.73 11.79
C VAL A 87 11.42 0.37 12.96
N ASP A 88 11.34 1.10 14.08
CA ASP A 88 12.14 0.82 15.27
C ASP A 88 11.85 -0.57 15.83
N THR A 89 10.57 -0.94 15.89
CA THR A 89 10.15 -2.28 16.35
C THR A 89 10.67 -3.37 15.41
N ALA A 90 10.56 -3.15 14.10
CA ALA A 90 11.05 -4.09 13.09
C ALA A 90 12.56 -4.28 13.20
N LEU A 91 13.31 -3.20 13.38
CA LEU A 91 14.76 -3.24 13.55
C LEU A 91 15.14 -4.02 14.81
N ALA A 92 14.42 -3.79 15.92
CA ALA A 92 14.67 -4.50 17.17
C ALA A 92 14.41 -6.01 17.03
N GLN A 93 13.34 -6.39 16.37
CA GLN A 93 13.00 -7.80 16.12
C GLN A 93 14.07 -8.48 15.28
N VAL A 94 14.53 -7.84 14.21
CA VAL A 94 15.56 -8.41 13.34
C VAL A 94 16.90 -8.46 14.06
N ALA A 95 17.26 -7.43 14.83
CA ALA A 95 18.48 -7.41 15.63
C ALA A 95 18.53 -8.61 16.59
N GLU A 96 17.42 -8.94 17.21
CA GLU A 96 17.31 -10.09 18.09
C GLU A 96 17.49 -11.40 17.33
N GLN A 97 16.91 -11.52 16.12
CA GLN A 97 17.03 -12.70 15.29
C GLN A 97 18.45 -12.96 14.79
N ILE A 98 19.16 -11.93 14.37
CA ILE A 98 20.50 -12.06 13.76
C ILE A 98 21.64 -11.86 14.76
N GLY A 99 21.34 -11.39 15.97
CA GLY A 99 22.34 -11.19 17.03
C GLY A 99 23.25 -9.98 16.84
N GLU A 100 22.93 -9.07 15.92
CA GLU A 100 23.68 -7.85 15.66
C GLU A 100 22.76 -6.75 15.15
N ARG A 101 23.29 -5.53 15.03
CA ARG A 101 22.54 -4.41 14.44
C ARG A 101 22.29 -4.70 12.95
N PRO A 102 21.05 -4.56 12.45
CA PRO A 102 20.76 -4.76 11.03
C PRO A 102 21.47 -3.72 10.16
N HIS A 103 21.95 -4.19 9.01
CA HIS A 103 22.57 -3.38 7.95
C HIS A 103 21.79 -3.52 6.65
N MET A 104 22.22 -2.83 5.60
CA MET A 104 21.53 -2.87 4.29
C MET A 104 21.35 -4.30 3.75
N LYS A 105 22.28 -5.20 4.01
CA LYS A 105 22.15 -6.63 3.61
C LYS A 105 20.97 -7.33 4.28
N HIS A 106 20.45 -6.78 5.37
CA HIS A 106 19.31 -7.31 6.11
C HIS A 106 17.99 -6.65 5.75
N MET A 107 17.98 -5.78 4.74
CA MET A 107 16.79 -4.99 4.39
C MET A 107 15.57 -5.86 4.14
N GLY A 108 15.73 -7.01 3.48
CA GLY A 108 14.61 -7.93 3.25
C GLY A 108 13.94 -8.41 4.52
N LEU A 109 14.74 -8.74 5.55
CA LEU A 109 14.23 -9.18 6.84
C LEU A 109 13.50 -8.04 7.57
N VAL A 110 14.08 -6.85 7.56
CA VAL A 110 13.49 -5.67 8.20
C VAL A 110 12.18 -5.30 7.50
N MET A 111 12.15 -5.31 6.16
CA MET A 111 10.96 -5.03 5.39
C MET A 111 9.83 -6.02 5.68
N LYS A 112 10.17 -7.29 5.80
CA LYS A 112 9.19 -8.34 6.14
C LYS A 112 8.57 -8.07 7.51
N ALA A 113 9.40 -7.76 8.50
CA ALA A 113 8.92 -7.44 9.85
C ALA A 113 8.08 -6.16 9.87
N ALA A 114 8.55 -5.11 9.21
CA ALA A 114 7.84 -3.83 9.15
C ALA A 114 6.49 -3.96 8.45
N THR A 115 6.42 -4.72 7.37
CA THR A 115 5.17 -4.96 6.63
C THR A 115 4.14 -5.65 7.52
N ALA A 116 4.56 -6.65 8.29
CA ALA A 116 3.68 -7.36 9.20
C ALA A 116 3.15 -6.44 10.31
N ILE A 117 4.01 -5.60 10.88
CA ILE A 117 3.63 -4.67 11.96
C ILE A 117 2.71 -3.58 11.43
N ALA A 118 3.01 -3.03 10.26
CA ALA A 118 2.22 -1.96 9.64
C ALA A 118 0.80 -2.41 9.26
N ALA A 119 0.61 -3.70 8.98
CA ALA A 119 -0.71 -4.30 8.69
C ALA A 119 -1.53 -3.54 7.65
N GLY A 120 -0.90 -3.13 6.56
CA GLY A 120 -1.57 -2.42 5.44
C GLY A 120 -1.74 -0.92 5.63
N LYS A 121 -1.31 -0.35 6.75
CA LYS A 121 -1.44 1.08 7.05
C LYS A 121 -0.35 1.96 6.44
N ALA A 122 0.63 1.35 5.80
CA ALA A 122 1.65 2.05 5.02
C ALA A 122 2.02 1.19 3.83
N ASP A 123 2.25 1.81 2.67
CA ASP A 123 2.65 1.06 1.49
C ASP A 123 4.13 0.69 1.51
N GLY A 124 4.52 -0.22 0.61
CA GLY A 124 5.90 -0.71 0.55
C GLY A 124 6.93 0.37 0.26
N SER A 125 6.58 1.36 -0.56
CA SER A 125 7.48 2.48 -0.88
C SER A 125 7.78 3.33 0.34
N ARG A 126 6.76 3.62 1.13
CA ARG A 126 6.89 4.43 2.34
C ARG A 126 7.68 3.69 3.42
N LEU A 127 7.40 2.40 3.60
CA LEU A 127 8.16 1.54 4.53
C LEU A 127 9.61 1.42 4.10
N SER A 128 9.86 1.18 2.81
CA SER A 128 11.21 1.06 2.25
C SER A 128 12.04 2.31 2.50
N ALA A 129 11.48 3.48 2.24
CA ALA A 129 12.16 4.75 2.48
C ALA A 129 12.52 4.92 3.96
N ALA A 130 11.55 4.65 4.85
CA ALA A 130 11.76 4.78 6.29
C ALA A 130 12.81 3.79 6.82
N VAL A 131 12.81 2.55 6.33
CA VAL A 131 13.80 1.54 6.70
C VAL A 131 15.20 1.94 6.24
N LYS A 132 15.33 2.40 4.99
CA LYS A 132 16.63 2.83 4.44
C LYS A 132 17.27 3.95 5.24
N GLU A 133 16.47 4.88 5.76
CA GLU A 133 16.99 5.97 6.60
C GLU A 133 17.63 5.46 7.89
N ARG A 134 17.24 4.28 8.36
CA ARG A 134 17.72 3.68 9.62
C ARG A 134 18.82 2.65 9.43
N LEU A 135 19.10 2.24 8.22
CA LEU A 135 20.14 1.27 7.88
C LEU A 135 21.42 1.94 7.33
#